data_74f708694271d1b25de79f0c4667cffd
#
_entry.id   74f708694271d1b25de79f0c4667cffd
#
_cell.length_a   1.000
_cell.length_b   1.000
_cell.length_c   1.000
_cell.angle_alpha   90.00
_cell.angle_beta   90.00
_cell.angle_gamma   90.00
#
_symmetry.space_group_name_H-M   'P 1'
#
loop_
_entity.id
_entity.type
_entity.pdbx_description
1 polymer ?
#
loop_
_entity_poly.entity_id
_entity_poly.type
_entity_poly.pdbx_seq_one_letter_code
_entity_poly.pdbx_strand_id
1 'polypeptide(L)'
;MSVLITGSVAYDTIFSHEGEFARQLSGDLRNLNTTFLASSMRRDFGGCAANIALAMKRLGGDPVIWGALGMDGEDYLARFRSFGISTEGLQCFPDVYTAQCVIFTDSLGSQLAVFHPGAMKRSREVPWPRRE
;
A
#
# COMPACT_ATOMS: atom_id res chain seq x y z
N MET A 1 -1.51 -9.92 -25.50
CA MET A 1 -2.43 -8.79 -25.24
C MET A 1 -2.15 -8.27 -23.86
N SER A 2 -1.80 -7.00 -23.75
CA SER A 2 -1.52 -6.39 -22.45
C SER A 2 -2.80 -5.81 -21.86
N VAL A 3 -2.90 -5.87 -20.54
CA VAL A 3 -4.07 -5.37 -19.79
C VAL A 3 -3.62 -4.22 -18.88
N LEU A 4 -4.26 -3.06 -19.05
CA LEU A 4 -4.03 -1.92 -18.18
C LEU A 4 -4.80 -2.10 -16.87
N ILE A 5 -4.08 -1.96 -15.76
CA ILE A 5 -4.62 -2.08 -14.42
C ILE A 5 -4.44 -0.73 -13.72
N THR A 6 -5.54 -0.18 -13.22
CA THR A 6 -5.51 1.05 -12.43
C THR A 6 -6.05 0.78 -11.04
N GLY A 7 -5.52 1.47 -10.05
CA GLY A 7 -5.90 1.33 -8.65
C GLY A 7 -4.72 1.66 -7.72
N SER A 8 -4.85 1.28 -6.46
CA SER A 8 -3.82 1.57 -5.47
C SER A 8 -2.56 0.74 -5.67
N VAL A 9 -1.42 1.42 -5.50
CA VAL A 9 -0.12 0.84 -5.22
C VAL A 9 0.31 1.43 -3.88
N ALA A 10 0.42 0.61 -2.87
CA ALA A 10 0.56 1.07 -1.49
C ALA A 10 1.48 0.15 -0.68
N TYR A 11 2.01 0.66 0.41
CA TYR A 11 2.63 -0.17 1.43
C TYR A 11 1.65 -0.43 2.57
N ASP A 12 1.67 -1.65 3.11
CA ASP A 12 0.93 -2.01 4.31
C ASP A 12 1.92 -2.20 5.46
N THR A 13 1.86 -1.35 6.48
CA THR A 13 2.64 -1.48 7.71
C THR A 13 1.76 -2.06 8.79
N ILE A 14 2.09 -3.25 9.25
CA ILE A 14 1.27 -4.02 10.18
C ILE A 14 2.00 -4.15 11.50
N PHE A 15 1.36 -3.65 12.57
CA PHE A 15 1.81 -3.82 13.95
C PHE A 15 0.92 -4.83 14.66
N SER A 16 1.51 -5.67 15.49
CA SER A 16 0.78 -6.60 16.35
C SER A 16 0.99 -6.26 17.83
N HIS A 17 -0.06 -6.36 18.60
CA HIS A 17 -0.07 -6.13 20.04
C HIS A 17 -0.57 -7.40 20.76
N GLU A 18 0.13 -7.83 21.79
CA GLU A 18 -0.22 -9.05 22.51
C GLU A 18 -1.40 -8.88 23.49
N GLY A 19 -1.78 -7.64 23.80
CA GLY A 19 -2.94 -7.33 24.63
C GLY A 19 -4.24 -7.14 23.83
N GLU A 20 -5.28 -6.72 24.52
CA GLU A 20 -6.59 -6.40 23.94
C GLU A 20 -6.80 -4.89 23.94
N PHE A 21 -7.20 -4.31 22.81
CA PHE A 21 -7.50 -2.87 22.71
C PHE A 21 -8.57 -2.43 23.73
N ALA A 22 -9.60 -3.24 23.89
CA ALA A 22 -10.70 -2.94 24.80
C ALA A 22 -10.27 -2.71 26.25
N ARG A 23 -9.20 -3.35 26.70
CA ARG A 23 -8.65 -3.17 28.05
C ARG A 23 -7.88 -1.86 28.19
N GLN A 24 -7.17 -1.43 27.15
CA GLN A 24 -6.39 -0.19 27.14
C GLN A 24 -7.22 1.04 26.78
N LEU A 25 -8.27 0.87 25.97
CA LEU A 25 -9.16 1.93 25.52
C LEU A 25 -10.37 2.13 26.44
N SER A 26 -10.31 1.63 27.66
CA SER A 26 -11.38 1.81 28.66
C SER A 26 -11.44 3.27 29.17
N GLY A 27 -12.65 3.81 29.34
CA GLY A 27 -12.86 5.14 29.88
C GLY A 27 -13.41 6.16 28.88
N ASP A 28 -13.15 7.44 29.11
CA ASP A 28 -13.62 8.53 28.23
C ASP A 28 -12.73 8.65 26.97
N LEU A 29 -13.27 8.23 25.85
CA LEU A 29 -12.56 8.25 24.55
C LEU A 29 -12.49 9.66 23.93
N ARG A 30 -13.12 10.69 24.50
CA ARG A 30 -13.09 12.07 23.95
C ARG A 30 -11.72 12.72 24.02
N ASN A 31 -10.88 12.31 24.98
CA ASN A 31 -9.51 12.81 25.17
C ASN A 31 -8.53 11.63 25.28
N LEU A 32 -8.62 10.71 24.32
CA LEU A 32 -7.77 9.53 24.32
C LEU A 32 -6.29 9.89 24.13
N ASN A 33 -5.47 9.52 25.10
CA ASN A 33 -4.01 9.58 25.02
C ASN A 33 -3.48 8.25 25.56
N THR A 34 -3.15 7.35 24.64
CA THR A 34 -2.63 6.04 24.99
C THR A 34 -1.52 5.62 24.05
N THR A 35 -0.58 4.83 24.57
CA THR A 35 0.51 4.25 23.79
C THR A 35 0.42 2.74 23.88
N PHE A 36 0.41 2.09 22.73
CA PHE A 36 0.49 0.65 22.66
C PHE A 36 1.92 0.20 22.37
N LEU A 37 2.38 -0.80 23.09
CA LEU A 37 3.62 -1.48 22.75
C LEU A 37 3.32 -2.57 21.71
N ALA A 38 3.89 -2.42 20.52
CA ALA A 38 3.80 -3.45 19.51
C ALA A 38 4.87 -4.52 19.74
N SER A 39 4.48 -5.78 19.68
CA SER A 39 5.39 -6.93 19.80
C SER A 39 6.06 -7.27 18.47
N SER A 40 5.47 -6.87 17.36
CA SER A 40 6.05 -7.04 16.03
C SER A 40 5.60 -5.94 15.07
N MET A 41 6.43 -5.75 14.05
CA MET A 41 6.14 -4.87 12.92
C MET A 41 6.59 -5.56 11.63
N ARG A 42 5.77 -5.49 10.60
CA ARG A 42 6.17 -5.86 9.24
C ARG A 42 5.67 -4.83 8.25
N ARG A 43 6.35 -4.71 7.12
CA ARG A 43 5.95 -3.87 6.00
C ARG A 43 5.79 -4.75 4.76
N ASP A 44 4.61 -4.74 4.19
CA ASP A 44 4.25 -5.54 3.03
C ASP A 44 3.99 -4.62 1.82
N PHE A 45 4.16 -5.18 0.62
CA PHE A 45 3.75 -4.55 -0.62
C PHE A 45 2.26 -4.81 -0.84
N GLY A 46 1.45 -3.77 -0.78
CA GLY A 46 0.00 -3.82 -0.89
C GLY A 46 -0.55 -3.02 -2.07
N GLY A 47 -1.84 -2.78 -2.04
CA GLY A 47 -2.56 -2.06 -3.08
C GLY A 47 -3.22 -2.98 -4.10
N CYS A 48 -4.47 -2.65 -4.45
CA CYS A 48 -5.27 -3.50 -5.32
C CYS A 48 -4.66 -3.68 -6.71
N ALA A 49 -4.20 -2.59 -7.35
CA ALA A 49 -3.61 -2.67 -8.68
C ALA A 49 -2.33 -3.53 -8.68
N ALA A 50 -1.50 -3.36 -7.67
CA ALA A 50 -0.27 -4.14 -7.54
C ALA A 50 -0.54 -5.63 -7.35
N ASN A 51 -1.48 -5.98 -6.50
CA ASN A 51 -1.85 -7.38 -6.24
C ASN A 51 -2.50 -8.04 -7.46
N ILE A 52 -3.37 -7.33 -8.17
CA ILE A 52 -3.99 -7.81 -9.41
C ILE A 52 -2.92 -8.03 -10.49
N ALA A 53 -2.00 -7.08 -10.67
CA ALA A 53 -0.92 -7.19 -11.65
C ALA A 53 -0.02 -8.40 -11.37
N LEU A 54 0.35 -8.61 -10.10
CA LEU A 54 1.16 -9.75 -9.70
C LEU A 54 0.43 -11.08 -9.93
N ALA A 55 -0.85 -11.16 -9.59
CA ALA A 55 -1.67 -12.34 -9.83
C ALA A 55 -1.78 -12.64 -11.34
N MET A 56 -2.08 -11.62 -12.15
CA MET A 56 -2.16 -11.75 -13.60
C MET A 56 -0.83 -12.21 -14.19
N LYS A 57 0.29 -11.63 -13.74
CA LYS A 57 1.63 -12.03 -14.24
C LYS A 57 1.94 -13.50 -13.94
N ARG A 58 1.59 -13.98 -12.75
CA ARG A 58 1.76 -15.39 -12.36
C ARG A 58 0.90 -16.35 -13.19
N LEU A 59 -0.22 -15.87 -13.71
CA LEU A 59 -1.09 -16.63 -14.61
C LEU A 59 -0.68 -16.51 -16.10
N GLY A 60 0.48 -15.93 -16.39
CA GLY A 60 0.99 -15.80 -17.75
C GLY A 60 0.46 -14.58 -18.52
N GLY A 61 -0.25 -13.68 -17.87
CA GLY A 61 -0.73 -12.43 -18.45
C GLY A 61 0.36 -11.37 -18.56
N ASP A 62 0.03 -10.26 -19.24
CA ASP A 62 0.89 -9.12 -19.45
C ASP A 62 0.25 -7.84 -18.87
N PRO A 63 0.39 -7.62 -17.54
CA PRO A 63 -0.17 -6.45 -16.87
C PRO A 63 0.69 -5.21 -17.09
N VAL A 64 0.01 -4.07 -17.24
CA VAL A 64 0.61 -2.73 -17.16
C VAL A 64 -0.12 -1.95 -16.08
N ILE A 65 0.61 -1.51 -15.08
CA ILE A 65 0.02 -0.73 -13.98
C ILE A 65 0.09 0.75 -14.35
N TRP A 66 -1.05 1.44 -14.25
CA TRP A 66 -1.12 2.88 -14.36
C TRP A 66 -1.43 3.48 -13.00
N GLY A 67 -0.51 4.29 -12.48
CA GLY A 67 -0.63 4.81 -11.13
C GLY A 67 0.55 5.67 -10.70
N ALA A 68 0.57 6.03 -9.42
CA ALA A 68 1.55 6.92 -8.83
C ALA A 68 2.22 6.30 -7.60
N LEU A 69 3.52 6.52 -7.51
CA LEU A 69 4.37 6.22 -6.36
C LEU A 69 4.95 7.52 -5.80
N GLY A 70 5.38 7.50 -4.57
CA GLY A 70 6.05 8.62 -3.92
C GLY A 70 7.57 8.50 -3.92
N MET A 71 8.22 9.34 -3.10
CA MET A 71 9.67 9.38 -2.95
C MET A 71 10.28 8.05 -2.45
N ASP A 72 9.48 7.21 -1.82
CA ASP A 72 9.83 5.88 -1.32
C ASP A 72 9.42 4.74 -2.27
N GLY A 73 9.11 5.07 -3.53
CA GLY A 73 8.55 4.12 -4.49
C GLY A 73 9.57 3.21 -5.19
N GLU A 74 10.88 3.44 -5.03
CA GLU A 74 11.90 2.68 -5.78
C GLU A 74 11.88 1.19 -5.46
N ASP A 75 11.68 0.81 -4.20
CA ASP A 75 11.56 -0.61 -3.81
C ASP A 75 10.38 -1.28 -4.52
N TYR A 76 9.30 -0.54 -4.74
CA TYR A 76 8.14 -1.04 -5.46
C TYR A 76 8.44 -1.22 -6.96
N LEU A 77 9.13 -0.26 -7.57
CA LEU A 77 9.56 -0.38 -8.97
C LEU A 77 10.51 -1.58 -9.15
N ALA A 78 11.48 -1.74 -8.26
CA ALA A 78 12.40 -2.86 -8.26
C ALA A 78 11.65 -4.21 -8.14
N ARG A 79 10.65 -4.27 -7.27
CA ARG A 79 9.79 -5.45 -7.11
C ARG A 79 9.05 -5.78 -8.42
N PHE A 80 8.41 -4.82 -9.06
CA PHE A 80 7.69 -5.07 -10.30
C PHE A 80 8.64 -5.56 -11.40
N ARG A 81 9.80 -4.92 -11.56
CA ARG A 81 10.84 -5.34 -12.51
C ARG A 81 11.30 -6.78 -12.25
N SER A 82 11.46 -7.18 -10.99
CA SER A 82 11.87 -8.55 -10.62
C SER A 82 10.84 -9.62 -11.04
N PHE A 83 9.57 -9.26 -11.15
CA PHE A 83 8.51 -10.12 -11.66
C PHE A 83 8.26 -9.97 -13.18
N GLY A 84 9.05 -9.12 -13.87
CA GLY A 84 8.86 -8.83 -15.27
C GLY A 84 7.56 -8.07 -15.57
N ILE A 85 7.09 -7.26 -14.63
CA ILE A 85 5.95 -6.36 -14.78
C ILE A 85 6.45 -5.01 -15.25
N SER A 86 5.87 -4.47 -16.35
CA SER A 86 6.22 -3.15 -16.86
C SER A 86 5.90 -2.05 -15.84
N THR A 87 6.85 -1.12 -15.70
CA THR A 87 6.71 0.07 -14.82
C THR A 87 6.46 1.36 -15.60
N GLU A 88 6.21 1.28 -16.91
CA GLU A 88 6.06 2.44 -17.81
C GLU A 88 4.85 3.33 -17.45
N GLY A 89 3.80 2.75 -16.88
CA GLY A 89 2.62 3.48 -16.45
C GLY A 89 2.69 3.98 -15.00
N LEU A 90 3.84 3.85 -14.33
CA LEU A 90 4.04 4.31 -12.96
C LEU A 90 4.92 5.56 -12.95
N GLN A 91 4.46 6.59 -12.26
CA GLN A 91 5.22 7.82 -12.05
C GLN A 91 5.54 8.00 -10.57
N CYS A 92 6.82 8.31 -10.28
CA CYS A 92 7.25 8.69 -8.94
C CYS A 92 7.17 10.21 -8.75
N PHE A 93 6.60 10.63 -7.64
CA PHE A 93 6.50 12.02 -7.21
C PHE A 93 7.44 12.25 -6.01
N PRO A 94 8.45 13.12 -6.13
CA PRO A 94 9.51 13.24 -5.12
C PRO A 94 9.12 14.03 -3.87
N ASP A 95 7.96 14.67 -3.87
CA ASP A 95 7.45 15.56 -2.83
C ASP A 95 6.38 14.94 -1.93
N VAL A 96 6.03 13.68 -2.17
CA VAL A 96 5.02 12.95 -1.39
C VAL A 96 5.49 11.51 -1.15
N TYR A 97 4.92 10.84 -0.15
CA TYR A 97 5.12 9.40 0.05
C TYR A 97 4.16 8.58 -0.81
N THR A 98 4.54 7.36 -1.11
CA THR A 98 3.63 6.34 -1.67
C THR A 98 2.45 6.13 -0.71
N ALA A 99 1.29 5.76 -1.23
CA ALA A 99 0.14 5.41 -0.40
C ALA A 99 0.51 4.37 0.66
N GLN A 100 0.00 4.55 1.88
CA GLN A 100 0.29 3.67 3.02
C GLN A 100 -0.98 3.33 3.79
N CYS A 101 -1.10 2.08 4.17
CA CYS A 101 -2.03 1.61 5.18
C CYS A 101 -1.24 1.18 6.42
N VAL A 102 -1.50 1.80 7.56
CA VAL A 102 -0.97 1.37 8.84
C VAL A 102 -2.07 0.59 9.54
N ILE A 103 -1.81 -0.66 9.84
CA ILE A 103 -2.76 -1.59 10.46
C ILE A 103 -2.20 -1.98 11.82
N PHE A 104 -2.99 -1.83 12.84
CA PHE A 104 -2.65 -2.22 14.20
C PHE A 104 -3.64 -3.28 14.68
N THR A 105 -3.15 -4.48 14.99
CA THR A 105 -3.96 -5.65 15.33
C THR A 105 -3.68 -6.08 16.75
N ASP A 106 -4.73 -6.38 17.52
CA ASP A 106 -4.63 -6.91 18.86
C ASP A 106 -4.68 -8.45 18.91
N SER A 107 -4.56 -9.03 20.12
CA SER A 107 -4.56 -10.47 20.33
C SER A 107 -5.88 -11.18 19.98
N LEU A 108 -6.97 -10.44 19.89
CA LEU A 108 -8.30 -10.95 19.51
C LEU A 108 -8.60 -10.76 18.01
N GLY A 109 -7.68 -10.16 17.25
CA GLY A 109 -7.88 -9.86 15.84
C GLY A 109 -8.64 -8.55 15.57
N SER A 110 -8.89 -7.72 16.60
CA SER A 110 -9.42 -6.38 16.41
C SER A 110 -8.40 -5.52 15.69
N GLN A 111 -8.83 -4.65 14.79
CA GLN A 111 -7.94 -3.83 13.97
C GLN A 111 -8.30 -2.36 14.06
N LEU A 112 -7.25 -1.54 14.17
CA LEU A 112 -7.29 -0.11 13.91
C LEU A 112 -6.47 0.15 12.66
N ALA A 113 -7.02 0.86 11.68
CA ALA A 113 -6.33 1.14 10.44
C ALA A 113 -6.34 2.63 10.13
N VAL A 114 -5.19 3.12 9.63
CA VAL A 114 -5.04 4.48 9.11
C VAL A 114 -4.55 4.36 7.68
N PHE A 115 -5.30 4.91 6.74
CA PHE A 115 -4.91 4.96 5.34
C PHE A 115 -4.54 6.38 4.92
N HIS A 116 -3.30 6.56 4.45
CA HIS A 116 -2.81 7.78 3.84
C HIS A 116 -2.64 7.57 2.34
N PRO A 117 -3.42 8.24 1.49
CA PRO A 117 -3.39 7.98 0.05
C PRO A 117 -2.11 8.49 -0.66
N GLY A 118 -1.37 9.43 -0.06
CA GLY A 118 -0.10 9.91 -0.60
C GLY A 118 -0.14 10.21 -2.10
N ALA A 119 0.85 9.70 -2.82
CA ALA A 119 0.99 9.86 -4.26
C ALA A 119 -0.23 9.34 -5.06
N MET A 120 -1.03 8.42 -4.52
CA MET A 120 -2.23 7.92 -5.20
C MET A 120 -3.20 9.05 -5.57
N LYS A 121 -3.28 10.14 -4.79
CA LYS A 121 -4.10 11.32 -5.12
C LYS A 121 -3.66 12.01 -6.42
N ARG A 122 -2.42 11.79 -6.83
CA ARG A 122 -1.82 12.40 -8.02
C ARG A 122 -1.87 11.48 -9.25
N SER A 123 -2.53 10.33 -9.17
CA SER A 123 -2.63 9.38 -10.29
C SER A 123 -3.20 10.01 -11.57
N ARG A 124 -4.09 11.01 -11.43
CA ARG A 124 -4.62 11.78 -12.58
C ARG A 124 -3.57 12.60 -13.33
N GLU A 125 -2.41 12.87 -12.70
CA GLU A 125 -1.30 13.62 -13.30
C GLU A 125 -0.36 12.71 -14.10
N VAL A 126 -0.50 11.39 -13.93
CA VAL A 126 0.31 10.40 -14.65
C VAL A 126 -0.15 10.36 -16.11
N PRO A 127 0.76 10.59 -17.09
CA PRO A 127 0.40 10.52 -18.49
C PRO A 127 -0.17 9.16 -18.84
N TRP A 128 -1.24 9.17 -19.63
CA TRP A 128 -1.81 7.93 -20.12
C TRP A 128 -0.77 7.18 -20.99
N PRO A 129 -0.53 5.89 -20.73
CA PRO A 129 0.43 5.13 -21.51
C PRO A 129 -0.05 5.06 -22.97
N ARG A 130 0.63 5.78 -23.87
CA ARG A 130 0.37 5.71 -25.30
C ARG A 130 0.98 4.40 -25.80
N ARG A 131 0.15 3.51 -26.29
CA ARG A 131 0.61 2.38 -27.10
C ARG A 131 0.40 2.76 -28.56
N GLU A 132 1.49 2.79 -29.30
CA GLU A 132 1.46 2.78 -30.76
C GLU A 132 0.90 1.47 -31.27
#